data_6479f41aa04237ffe0fd319a689d5feb
#
_entry.id   6479f41aa04237ffe0fd319a689d5feb
#
_cell.length_a   1.000
_cell.length_b   1.000
_cell.length_c   1.000
_cell.angle_alpha   90.00
_cell.angle_beta   90.00
_cell.angle_gamma   90.00
#
_symmetry.space_group_name_H-M   'P 1'
#
loop_
_entity.id
_entity.type
_entity.pdbx_description
1 polymer ?
#
loop_
_entity_poly.entity_id
_entity_poly.type
_entity_poly.pdbx_seq_one_letter_code
_entity_poly.pdbx_strand_id
1 'polypeptide(L)'
;MGDTFLNMEAFGKGQVYINGYAIGRFWNIGPQQTLYVPGCWLKKGENEVIVLDMVGPKGKPVLFAQDKPELDKLNLEKSNKHNNPGNRPDLNSKTPHAQGQFSPGNGWQRISFAQPARGRYLAIENTSAHDGGNVVSIAEIYATGNDGQRLSREPWKAFYADSENAEQGNHTADKVFDLQESTYWSTVRGASYPHLLVIDLGSVQTLRGIEYLPRAEQGAPGSIKDYRIFVY
;
A
#
# COMPACT_ATOMS: atom_id res chain seq x y z
N MET A 1 12.96 -6.74 38.03
CA MET A 1 12.86 -5.46 37.33
C MET A 1 11.42 -5.25 36.95
N GLY A 2 10.97 -4.00 36.79
CA GLY A 2 9.62 -3.69 36.29
C GLY A 2 9.50 -4.00 34.80
N ASP A 3 8.26 -4.13 34.34
CA ASP A 3 7.93 -4.21 32.92
C ASP A 3 8.25 -2.89 32.23
N THR A 4 8.53 -2.93 30.93
CA THR A 4 8.81 -1.73 30.13
C THR A 4 8.36 -1.93 28.68
N PHE A 5 8.44 -0.89 27.88
CA PHE A 5 8.11 -0.91 26.46
C PHE A 5 9.30 -0.41 25.65
N LEU A 6 9.71 -1.18 24.65
CA LEU A 6 10.80 -0.82 23.76
C LEU A 6 10.25 -0.02 22.58
N ASN A 7 10.74 1.20 22.39
CA ASN A 7 10.30 2.06 21.28
C ASN A 7 11.03 1.67 19.99
N MET A 8 10.25 1.34 18.95
CA MET A 8 10.75 0.85 17.66
C MET A 8 10.55 1.85 16.51
N GLU A 9 10.09 3.05 16.78
CA GLU A 9 9.73 4.06 15.76
C GLU A 9 10.90 4.43 14.83
N ALA A 10 12.14 4.38 15.34
CA ALA A 10 13.34 4.69 14.57
C ALA A 10 13.76 3.60 13.57
N PHE A 11 13.19 2.40 13.68
CA PHE A 11 13.49 1.24 12.85
C PHE A 11 12.45 1.10 11.73
N GLY A 12 12.73 0.24 10.73
CA GLY A 12 11.83 0.02 9.59
C GLY A 12 10.73 -1.01 9.89
N LYS A 13 11.03 -2.28 9.67
CA LYS A 13 10.12 -3.41 9.86
C LYS A 13 10.92 -4.66 10.20
N GLY A 14 10.51 -5.37 11.25
CA GLY A 14 11.27 -6.56 11.61
C GLY A 14 10.83 -7.26 12.88
N GLN A 15 11.80 -7.83 13.59
CA GLN A 15 11.60 -8.58 14.82
C GLN A 15 12.66 -8.22 15.85
N VAL A 16 12.29 -8.27 17.13
CA VAL A 16 13.18 -7.94 18.26
C VAL A 16 13.29 -9.10 19.21
N TYR A 17 14.50 -9.29 19.72
CA TYR A 17 14.83 -10.25 20.79
C TYR A 17 15.49 -9.51 21.95
N ILE A 18 15.17 -9.92 23.18
CA ILE A 18 15.84 -9.47 24.40
C ILE A 18 16.32 -10.68 25.17
N ASN A 19 17.62 -10.74 25.48
CA ASN A 19 18.26 -11.84 26.23
C ASN A 19 17.88 -13.23 25.69
N GLY A 20 17.70 -13.36 24.36
CA GLY A 20 17.30 -14.58 23.68
C GLY A 20 15.78 -14.80 23.57
N TYR A 21 14.94 -13.97 24.19
CA TYR A 21 13.48 -14.06 24.07
C TYR A 21 12.96 -13.20 22.93
N ALA A 22 12.13 -13.76 22.06
CA ALA A 22 11.44 -13.02 21.01
C ALA A 22 10.31 -12.18 21.62
N ILE A 23 10.41 -10.84 21.56
CA ILE A 23 9.41 -9.95 22.15
C ILE A 23 8.33 -9.51 21.16
N GLY A 24 8.56 -9.67 19.85
CA GLY A 24 7.54 -9.39 18.85
C GLY A 24 8.09 -8.80 17.57
N ARG A 25 7.16 -8.46 16.68
CA ARG A 25 7.43 -7.78 15.42
C ARG A 25 7.14 -6.29 15.55
N PHE A 26 7.83 -5.50 14.76
CA PHE A 26 7.58 -4.06 14.65
C PHE A 26 7.42 -3.63 13.19
N TRP A 27 6.70 -2.56 13.00
CA TRP A 27 6.58 -1.87 11.73
C TRP A 27 6.40 -0.37 11.98
N ASN A 28 7.29 0.43 11.43
CA ASN A 28 7.34 1.87 11.68
C ASN A 28 6.14 2.68 11.15
N ILE A 29 5.27 2.08 10.36
CA ILE A 29 3.99 2.68 9.96
C ILE A 29 3.03 2.71 11.18
N GLY A 30 3.15 1.74 12.07
CA GLY A 30 2.28 1.59 13.21
C GLY A 30 1.03 0.75 12.90
N PRO A 31 -0.02 0.84 13.70
CA PRO A 31 -0.22 1.80 14.81
C PRO A 31 0.63 1.51 16.07
N GLN A 32 1.11 0.29 16.24
CA GLN A 32 1.95 -0.09 17.37
C GLN A 32 3.39 0.34 17.14
N GLN A 33 3.88 1.29 17.95
CA GLN A 33 5.26 1.79 17.88
C GLN A 33 6.15 1.21 18.99
N THR A 34 5.57 0.51 19.96
CA THR A 34 6.30 -0.07 21.09
C THR A 34 6.05 -1.56 21.23
N LEU A 35 7.05 -2.29 21.74
CA LEU A 35 6.96 -3.69 22.08
C LEU A 35 7.06 -3.87 23.59
N TYR A 36 6.14 -4.64 24.18
CA TYR A 36 6.16 -4.97 25.61
C TYR A 36 7.32 -5.89 25.95
N VAL A 37 8.02 -5.55 27.05
CA VAL A 37 9.14 -6.31 27.59
C VAL A 37 8.82 -6.70 29.03
N PRO A 38 8.57 -7.99 29.29
CA PRO A 38 8.37 -8.48 30.67
C PRO A 38 9.62 -8.25 31.52
N GLY A 39 9.44 -7.68 32.69
CA GLY A 39 10.55 -7.43 33.63
C GLY A 39 11.30 -8.68 34.08
N CYS A 40 10.65 -9.85 34.03
CA CYS A 40 11.27 -11.13 34.34
C CYS A 40 12.30 -11.61 33.27
N TRP A 41 12.29 -11.02 32.07
CA TRP A 41 13.30 -11.29 31.02
C TRP A 41 14.50 -10.35 31.10
N LEU A 42 14.39 -9.31 31.91
CA LEU A 42 15.48 -8.34 32.11
C LEU A 42 16.41 -8.77 33.24
N LYS A 43 17.70 -8.51 33.03
CA LYS A 43 18.77 -8.74 34.01
C LYS A 43 19.18 -7.44 34.67
N LYS A 44 19.66 -7.51 35.91
CA LYS A 44 20.30 -6.36 36.56
C LYS A 44 21.63 -6.06 35.86
N GLY A 45 21.79 -4.83 35.36
CA GLY A 45 22.94 -4.42 34.56
C GLY A 45 22.64 -4.50 33.06
N GLU A 46 23.56 -5.03 32.27
CA GLU A 46 23.45 -5.07 30.81
C GLU A 46 22.45 -6.11 30.31
N ASN A 47 21.66 -5.71 29.30
CA ASN A 47 20.73 -6.56 28.59
C ASN A 47 21.06 -6.53 27.09
N GLU A 48 21.13 -7.70 26.50
CA GLU A 48 21.32 -7.83 25.05
C GLU A 48 20.01 -7.57 24.33
N VAL A 49 20.04 -6.69 23.32
CA VAL A 49 18.91 -6.45 22.42
C VAL A 49 19.35 -6.69 20.99
N ILE A 50 18.69 -7.62 20.32
CA ILE A 50 18.94 -7.93 18.90
C ILE A 50 17.73 -7.42 18.10
N VAL A 51 17.96 -6.53 17.15
CA VAL A 51 16.97 -6.01 16.23
C VAL A 51 17.26 -6.52 14.83
N LEU A 52 16.39 -7.38 14.30
CA LEU A 52 16.42 -7.78 12.91
C LEU A 52 15.51 -6.82 12.12
N ASP A 53 16.11 -5.86 11.42
CA ASP A 53 15.39 -4.89 10.61
C ASP A 53 15.54 -5.22 9.13
N MET A 54 14.44 -5.65 8.49
CA MET A 54 14.42 -6.08 7.08
C MET A 54 14.36 -4.92 6.09
N VAL A 55 13.95 -3.73 6.54
CA VAL A 55 13.83 -2.53 5.70
C VAL A 55 15.02 -1.59 5.92
N GLY A 56 15.58 -1.66 7.11
CA GLY A 56 16.65 -0.78 7.59
C GLY A 56 16.14 0.54 8.16
N PRO A 57 16.86 1.09 9.15
CA PRO A 57 16.52 2.37 9.76
C PRO A 57 16.89 3.54 8.83
N LYS A 58 16.15 4.64 8.95
CA LYS A 58 16.56 5.89 8.31
C LYS A 58 17.57 6.61 9.21
N GLY A 59 18.84 6.57 8.82
CA GLY A 59 19.92 7.19 9.58
C GLY A 59 20.41 6.32 10.74
N LYS A 60 20.89 6.95 11.81
CA LYS A 60 21.36 6.25 13.01
C LYS A 60 20.21 6.04 13.97
N PRO A 61 19.72 4.79 14.15
CA PRO A 61 18.57 4.54 15.00
C PRO A 61 18.92 4.72 16.47
N VAL A 62 17.96 5.21 17.23
CA VAL A 62 18.03 5.25 18.69
C VAL A 62 17.00 4.28 19.24
N LEU A 63 17.45 3.35 20.08
CA LEU A 63 16.62 2.42 20.81
C LEU A 63 16.52 2.87 22.27
N PHE A 64 15.31 2.97 22.79
CA PHE A 64 15.10 3.31 24.19
C PHE A 64 13.87 2.58 24.76
N ALA A 65 13.88 2.43 26.09
CA ALA A 65 12.76 1.88 26.82
C ALA A 65 11.91 3.01 27.42
N GLN A 66 10.61 2.80 27.56
CA GLN A 66 9.65 3.74 28.13
C GLN A 66 8.61 3.04 29.00
N ASP A 67 7.99 3.80 29.92
CA ASP A 67 7.06 3.24 30.91
C ASP A 67 5.65 3.00 30.37
N LYS A 68 5.29 3.67 29.27
CA LYS A 68 3.95 3.60 28.67
C LYS A 68 4.00 3.09 27.24
N PRO A 69 3.01 2.28 26.81
CA PRO A 69 2.94 1.83 25.42
C PRO A 69 2.50 2.96 24.47
N GLU A 70 2.92 2.86 23.23
CA GLU A 70 2.36 3.57 22.07
C GLU A 70 1.79 2.54 21.08
N LEU A 71 0.46 2.34 21.13
CA LEU A 71 -0.21 1.26 20.39
C LEU A 71 -1.15 1.75 19.30
N ASP A 72 -1.41 3.04 19.22
CA ASP A 72 -2.39 3.70 18.35
C ASP A 72 -1.80 4.85 17.52
N LYS A 73 -0.46 4.96 17.48
CA LYS A 73 0.23 6.00 16.72
C LYS A 73 0.53 5.55 15.30
N LEU A 74 -0.28 6.01 14.34
CA LEU A 74 0.01 5.89 12.91
C LEU A 74 1.01 6.93 12.46
N ASN A 75 2.03 6.51 11.71
CA ASN A 75 2.97 7.41 11.08
C ASN A 75 2.55 7.65 9.62
N LEU A 76 1.69 8.64 9.43
CA LEU A 76 1.06 8.96 8.14
C LEU A 76 2.07 9.31 7.04
N GLU A 77 3.15 10.02 7.41
CA GLU A 77 4.21 10.34 6.44
C GLU A 77 4.89 9.08 5.89
N LYS A 78 5.00 8.03 6.72
CA LYS A 78 5.58 6.75 6.31
C LYS A 78 4.58 5.89 5.53
N SER A 79 3.27 6.04 5.75
CA SER A 79 2.22 5.32 5.04
C SER A 79 1.88 5.96 3.69
N ASN A 80 1.96 7.29 3.57
CA ASN A 80 1.70 8.05 2.35
C ASN A 80 2.94 8.19 1.43
N LYS A 81 3.83 7.22 1.46
CA LYS A 81 5.10 7.26 0.69
C LYS A 81 4.94 7.30 -0.83
N HIS A 82 3.76 6.98 -1.36
CA HIS A 82 3.49 6.94 -2.79
C HIS A 82 2.92 8.26 -3.33
N ASN A 83 2.51 9.18 -2.47
CA ASN A 83 2.03 10.50 -2.87
C ASN A 83 3.20 11.51 -3.01
N ASN A 84 4.13 11.22 -3.92
CA ASN A 84 5.20 12.15 -4.27
C ASN A 84 4.83 12.90 -5.56
N PRO A 85 4.59 14.23 -5.52
CA PRO A 85 4.19 15.01 -6.69
C PRO A 85 5.16 14.90 -7.87
N GLY A 86 6.46 14.68 -7.61
CA GLY A 86 7.46 14.46 -8.65
C GLY A 86 7.29 13.17 -9.45
N ASN A 87 6.52 12.22 -8.94
CA ASN A 87 6.20 10.96 -9.62
C ASN A 87 4.88 11.01 -10.38
N ARG A 88 4.09 12.09 -10.25
CA ARG A 88 2.82 12.24 -10.94
C ARG A 88 3.06 12.41 -12.45
N PRO A 89 2.58 11.46 -13.30
CA PRO A 89 2.74 11.62 -14.74
C PRO A 89 1.80 12.71 -15.28
N ASP A 90 2.23 13.39 -16.32
CA ASP A 90 1.31 14.16 -17.15
C ASP A 90 0.60 13.22 -18.14
N LEU A 91 -0.68 13.00 -17.90
CA LEU A 91 -1.55 12.16 -18.73
C LEU A 91 -2.42 12.96 -19.70
N ASN A 92 -2.41 14.31 -19.62
CA ASN A 92 -3.29 15.15 -20.43
C ASN A 92 -2.94 15.07 -21.92
N SER A 93 -1.67 14.86 -22.24
CA SER A 93 -1.16 14.73 -23.61
C SER A 93 -1.22 13.29 -24.14
N LYS A 94 -1.64 12.29 -23.32
CA LYS A 94 -1.61 10.87 -23.66
C LYS A 94 -3.01 10.36 -24.02
N THR A 95 -3.08 9.51 -25.03
CA THR A 95 -4.29 8.75 -25.35
C THR A 95 -4.39 7.53 -24.43
N PRO A 96 -5.52 7.31 -23.73
CA PRO A 96 -5.70 6.11 -22.93
C PRO A 96 -5.78 4.86 -23.81
N HIS A 97 -5.19 3.75 -23.34
CA HIS A 97 -5.27 2.44 -24.00
C HIS A 97 -6.64 1.77 -23.80
N ALA A 98 -7.34 2.15 -22.74
CA ALA A 98 -8.75 1.85 -22.53
C ALA A 98 -9.39 2.96 -21.70
N GLN A 99 -10.67 3.23 -21.98
CA GLN A 99 -11.52 4.10 -21.18
C GLN A 99 -12.96 3.60 -21.25
N GLY A 100 -13.72 3.80 -20.18
CA GLY A 100 -15.10 3.34 -20.10
C GLY A 100 -15.63 3.34 -18.69
N GLN A 101 -16.58 2.45 -18.44
CA GLN A 101 -17.19 2.27 -17.14
C GLN A 101 -17.05 0.82 -16.68
N PHE A 102 -16.68 0.64 -15.41
CA PHE A 102 -16.84 -0.64 -14.76
C PHE A 102 -18.31 -0.88 -14.42
N SER A 103 -18.73 -2.13 -14.40
CA SER A 103 -20.07 -2.49 -13.95
C SER A 103 -20.18 -2.36 -12.42
N PRO A 104 -21.35 -2.03 -11.87
CA PRO A 104 -21.55 -2.13 -10.44
C PRO A 104 -21.42 -3.57 -9.96
N GLY A 105 -20.92 -3.76 -8.74
CA GLY A 105 -20.72 -5.08 -8.13
C GLY A 105 -19.34 -5.19 -7.46
N ASN A 106 -19.10 -6.36 -6.86
CA ASN A 106 -17.88 -6.63 -6.08
C ASN A 106 -17.04 -7.81 -6.63
N GLY A 107 -17.34 -8.27 -7.83
CA GLY A 107 -16.57 -9.32 -8.51
C GLY A 107 -15.48 -8.79 -9.43
N TRP A 108 -14.60 -9.70 -9.87
CA TRP A 108 -13.57 -9.41 -10.86
C TRP A 108 -14.14 -8.89 -12.18
N GLN A 109 -13.54 -7.83 -12.71
CA GLN A 109 -13.90 -7.25 -13.98
C GLN A 109 -12.67 -7.18 -14.90
N ARG A 110 -12.84 -7.60 -16.14
CA ARG A 110 -11.76 -7.64 -17.14
C ARG A 110 -11.94 -6.54 -18.17
N ILE A 111 -10.88 -5.81 -18.44
CA ILE A 111 -10.79 -4.81 -19.51
C ILE A 111 -9.73 -5.27 -20.50
N SER A 112 -10.13 -5.47 -21.75
CA SER A 112 -9.21 -5.77 -22.85
C SER A 112 -8.87 -4.50 -23.61
N PHE A 113 -7.60 -4.33 -23.96
CA PHE A 113 -7.16 -3.22 -24.81
C PHE A 113 -7.44 -3.53 -26.28
N ALA A 114 -7.88 -2.54 -27.05
CA ALA A 114 -8.12 -2.69 -28.48
C ALA A 114 -6.83 -3.07 -29.26
N GLN A 115 -5.70 -2.56 -28.79
CA GLN A 115 -4.36 -2.89 -29.27
C GLN A 115 -3.45 -3.17 -28.09
N PRO A 116 -2.42 -4.05 -28.23
CA PRO A 116 -1.45 -4.26 -27.16
C PRO A 116 -0.74 -2.95 -26.79
N ALA A 117 -0.60 -2.73 -25.49
CA ALA A 117 0.08 -1.57 -24.95
C ALA A 117 1.46 -1.96 -24.42
N ARG A 118 2.51 -1.23 -24.79
CA ARG A 118 3.87 -1.51 -24.35
C ARG A 118 4.40 -0.39 -23.46
N GLY A 119 4.77 -0.72 -22.22
CA GLY A 119 5.32 0.23 -21.25
C GLY A 119 5.75 -0.45 -19.96
N ARG A 120 6.36 0.34 -19.08
CA ARG A 120 6.78 -0.07 -17.73
C ARG A 120 5.77 0.33 -16.66
N TYR A 121 5.06 1.42 -16.90
CA TYR A 121 4.11 1.95 -15.93
C TYR A 121 2.68 1.72 -16.39
N LEU A 122 1.86 1.21 -15.47
CA LEU A 122 0.41 1.08 -15.62
C LEU A 122 -0.26 2.15 -14.76
N ALA A 123 -0.92 3.12 -15.39
CA ALA A 123 -1.67 4.16 -14.70
C ALA A 123 -3.17 3.93 -14.84
N ILE A 124 -3.88 4.01 -13.73
CA ILE A 124 -5.33 3.89 -13.65
C ILE A 124 -5.86 5.21 -13.09
N GLU A 125 -6.53 5.97 -13.95
CA GLU A 125 -7.15 7.22 -13.58
C GLU A 125 -8.67 7.01 -13.46
N ASN A 126 -9.23 7.50 -12.37
CA ASN A 126 -10.63 7.32 -12.00
C ASN A 126 -11.29 8.69 -11.91
N THR A 127 -12.44 8.84 -12.55
CA THR A 127 -13.13 10.12 -12.63
C THR A 127 -14.50 10.12 -11.95
N SER A 128 -15.00 8.97 -11.53
CA SER A 128 -16.20 8.83 -10.71
C SER A 128 -16.27 7.47 -10.00
N ALA A 129 -17.13 7.38 -8.99
CA ALA A 129 -17.51 6.14 -8.30
C ALA A 129 -19.03 5.89 -8.44
N HIS A 130 -19.43 4.61 -8.29
CA HIS A 130 -20.83 4.19 -8.42
C HIS A 130 -21.74 4.75 -7.30
N ASP A 131 -21.19 5.03 -6.13
CA ASP A 131 -21.89 5.61 -4.99
C ASP A 131 -22.06 7.14 -5.07
N GLY A 132 -21.53 7.78 -6.14
CA GLY A 132 -21.55 9.23 -6.32
C GLY A 132 -20.63 9.98 -5.35
N GLY A 133 -19.86 9.28 -4.51
CA GLY A 133 -18.88 9.85 -3.60
C GLY A 133 -17.58 10.23 -4.31
N ASN A 134 -16.66 10.78 -3.55
CA ASN A 134 -15.33 11.19 -4.03
C ASN A 134 -14.19 10.28 -3.52
N VAL A 135 -14.52 9.15 -2.92
CA VAL A 135 -13.55 8.11 -2.55
C VAL A 135 -13.45 7.10 -3.68
N VAL A 136 -12.26 6.58 -3.92
CA VAL A 136 -12.00 5.45 -4.80
C VAL A 136 -11.30 4.35 -4.00
N SER A 137 -11.67 3.10 -4.23
CA SER A 137 -11.06 1.93 -3.60
C SER A 137 -10.80 0.85 -4.64
N ILE A 138 -9.65 0.17 -4.52
CA ILE A 138 -9.25 -0.96 -5.36
C ILE A 138 -8.72 -2.06 -4.44
N ALA A 139 -9.33 -3.25 -4.46
CA ALA A 139 -8.80 -4.39 -3.73
C ALA A 139 -7.60 -4.98 -4.47
N GLU A 140 -7.77 -5.33 -5.76
CA GLU A 140 -6.72 -5.99 -6.52
C GLU A 140 -6.70 -5.56 -7.98
N ILE A 141 -5.50 -5.54 -8.56
CA ILE A 141 -5.25 -5.35 -9.99
C ILE A 141 -4.36 -6.48 -10.50
N TYR A 142 -4.72 -7.05 -11.64
CA TYR A 142 -3.81 -7.82 -12.49
C TYR A 142 -3.65 -7.12 -13.84
N ALA A 143 -2.49 -7.28 -14.45
CA ALA A 143 -2.28 -7.00 -15.88
C ALA A 143 -2.19 -8.33 -16.62
N THR A 144 -2.76 -8.39 -17.83
CA THR A 144 -2.67 -9.56 -18.71
C THR A 144 -1.61 -9.31 -19.78
N GLY A 145 -0.72 -10.28 -19.93
CA GLY A 145 0.37 -10.26 -20.90
C GLY A 145 -0.08 -10.55 -22.33
N ASN A 146 0.88 -10.60 -23.24
CA ASN A 146 0.61 -10.82 -24.66
C ASN A 146 0.00 -12.22 -24.97
N ASP A 147 0.25 -13.18 -24.10
CA ASP A 147 -0.33 -14.53 -24.11
C ASP A 147 -1.73 -14.62 -23.48
N GLY A 148 -2.24 -13.50 -22.96
CA GLY A 148 -3.52 -13.43 -22.26
C GLY A 148 -3.49 -13.92 -20.82
N GLN A 149 -2.32 -14.34 -20.32
CA GLN A 149 -2.15 -14.77 -18.93
C GLN A 149 -1.89 -13.57 -18.01
N ARG A 150 -2.20 -13.73 -16.74
CA ARG A 150 -1.85 -12.76 -15.68
C ARG A 150 -0.33 -12.67 -15.54
N LEU A 151 0.20 -11.46 -15.55
CA LEU A 151 1.62 -11.23 -15.27
C LEU A 151 1.93 -11.47 -13.78
N SER A 152 3.17 -11.94 -13.49
CA SER A 152 3.67 -11.97 -12.11
C SER A 152 3.72 -10.57 -11.54
N ARG A 153 3.27 -10.41 -10.29
CA ARG A 153 3.26 -9.14 -9.56
C ARG A 153 4.47 -8.99 -8.63
N GLU A 154 5.35 -10.00 -8.56
CA GLU A 154 6.54 -9.98 -7.70
C GLU A 154 7.45 -8.76 -7.90
N PRO A 155 7.74 -8.29 -9.15
CA PRO A 155 8.56 -7.10 -9.36
C PRO A 155 7.79 -5.78 -9.23
N TRP A 156 6.48 -5.81 -8.98
CA TRP A 156 5.66 -4.61 -9.00
C TRP A 156 5.91 -3.72 -7.77
N LYS A 157 5.79 -2.42 -8.01
CA LYS A 157 5.89 -1.39 -6.96
C LYS A 157 4.82 -0.33 -7.19
N ALA A 158 4.23 0.16 -6.12
CA ALA A 158 3.43 1.37 -6.19
C ALA A 158 4.37 2.55 -6.49
N PHE A 159 4.16 3.19 -7.63
CA PHE A 159 5.00 4.31 -8.08
C PHE A 159 4.41 5.66 -7.67
N TYR A 160 3.09 5.81 -7.81
CA TYR A 160 2.37 7.02 -7.44
C TYR A 160 0.92 6.70 -7.07
N ALA A 161 0.42 7.39 -6.06
CA ALA A 161 -1.01 7.48 -5.76
C ALA A 161 -1.31 8.93 -5.38
N ASP A 162 -2.39 9.52 -5.91
CA ASP A 162 -2.75 10.91 -5.59
C ASP A 162 -3.11 11.10 -4.12
N SER A 163 -3.69 10.09 -3.49
CA SER A 163 -3.92 10.04 -2.06
C SER A 163 -4.00 8.60 -1.53
N GLU A 164 -3.77 8.40 -0.23
CA GLU A 164 -3.82 7.12 0.45
C GLU A 164 -4.45 7.31 1.83
N ASN A 165 -5.52 6.55 2.12
CA ASN A 165 -6.20 6.63 3.41
C ASN A 165 -5.49 5.75 4.44
N ALA A 166 -4.62 6.36 5.24
CA ALA A 166 -3.92 5.70 6.33
C ALA A 166 -4.56 5.97 7.72
N GLU A 167 -5.55 6.86 7.82
CA GLU A 167 -6.19 7.20 9.10
C GLU A 167 -7.15 6.12 9.62
N GLN A 168 -7.79 5.40 8.69
CA GLN A 168 -8.78 4.36 9.02
C GLN A 168 -8.26 2.95 8.80
N GLY A 169 -6.96 2.81 8.56
CA GLY A 169 -6.30 1.56 8.28
C GLY A 169 -5.13 1.75 7.31
N ASN A 170 -4.40 0.69 7.00
CA ASN A 170 -3.31 0.73 6.04
C ASN A 170 -3.85 0.51 4.61
N HIS A 171 -4.51 1.54 4.04
CA HIS A 171 -5.09 1.49 2.70
C HIS A 171 -4.16 2.15 1.66
N THR A 172 -2.90 1.75 1.65
CA THR A 172 -1.85 2.25 0.77
C THR A 172 -1.87 1.60 -0.61
N ALA A 173 -1.24 2.23 -1.60
CA ALA A 173 -1.30 1.82 -3.00
C ALA A 173 -0.73 0.42 -3.29
N ASP A 174 0.19 -0.08 -2.47
CA ASP A 174 0.73 -1.43 -2.57
C ASP A 174 -0.31 -2.53 -2.27
N LYS A 175 -1.47 -2.18 -1.69
CA LYS A 175 -2.55 -3.12 -1.42
C LYS A 175 -3.22 -3.66 -2.69
N VAL A 176 -3.11 -2.97 -3.81
CA VAL A 176 -3.75 -3.41 -5.07
C VAL A 176 -3.05 -4.58 -5.75
N PHE A 177 -1.91 -5.05 -5.22
CA PHE A 177 -1.18 -6.21 -5.74
C PHE A 177 -0.52 -7.05 -4.64
N ASP A 178 -1.03 -7.01 -3.40
CA ASP A 178 -0.47 -7.76 -2.27
C ASP A 178 -0.98 -9.21 -2.16
N LEU A 179 -1.78 -9.68 -3.10
CA LEU A 179 -2.40 -11.02 -3.19
C LEU A 179 -3.45 -11.28 -2.09
N GLN A 180 -4.03 -10.23 -1.52
CA GLN A 180 -5.02 -10.35 -0.46
C GLN A 180 -6.29 -9.56 -0.84
N GLU A 181 -7.30 -10.21 -1.36
CA GLU A 181 -8.57 -9.60 -1.77
C GLU A 181 -9.32 -8.87 -0.65
N SER A 182 -8.94 -9.11 0.62
CA SER A 182 -9.50 -8.45 1.79
C SER A 182 -8.84 -7.11 2.13
N THR A 183 -7.69 -6.83 1.59
CA THR A 183 -7.02 -5.53 1.69
C THR A 183 -7.34 -4.66 0.47
N TYR A 184 -7.14 -3.36 0.56
CA TYR A 184 -7.42 -2.47 -0.56
C TYR A 184 -6.69 -1.13 -0.42
N TRP A 185 -6.38 -0.51 -1.54
CA TRP A 185 -6.06 0.90 -1.59
C TRP A 185 -7.34 1.72 -1.54
N SER A 186 -7.30 2.85 -0.85
CA SER A 186 -8.39 3.82 -0.83
C SER A 186 -7.85 5.25 -0.78
N THR A 187 -8.51 6.15 -1.50
CA THR A 187 -8.23 7.58 -1.39
C THR A 187 -8.82 8.16 -0.10
N VAL A 188 -8.31 9.32 0.34
CA VAL A 188 -8.88 10.02 1.49
C VAL A 188 -10.23 10.67 1.14
N ARG A 189 -11.09 10.78 2.13
CA ARG A 189 -12.36 11.52 1.97
C ARG A 189 -12.08 12.99 1.71
N GLY A 190 -12.83 13.59 0.77
CA GLY A 190 -12.71 15.00 0.42
C GLY A 190 -11.64 15.32 -0.65
N ALA A 191 -10.84 14.33 -1.06
CA ALA A 191 -9.98 14.49 -2.22
C ALA A 191 -10.82 14.63 -3.51
N SER A 192 -10.32 15.39 -4.46
CA SER A 192 -11.05 15.69 -5.70
C SER A 192 -10.64 14.77 -6.83
N TYR A 193 -11.58 14.43 -7.69
CA TYR A 193 -11.27 13.75 -8.96
C TYR A 193 -10.42 14.67 -9.89
N PRO A 194 -9.62 14.09 -10.81
CA PRO A 194 -9.42 12.65 -11.02
C PRO A 194 -8.46 12.04 -9.98
N HIS A 195 -8.78 10.83 -9.51
CA HIS A 195 -7.86 10.03 -8.72
C HIS A 195 -6.94 9.22 -9.61
N LEU A 196 -5.69 9.07 -9.22
CA LEU A 196 -4.65 8.43 -10.02
C LEU A 196 -3.82 7.45 -9.18
N LEU A 197 -3.77 6.21 -9.66
CA LEU A 197 -2.84 5.17 -9.21
C LEU A 197 -1.88 4.81 -10.33
N VAL A 198 -0.59 4.75 -10.04
CA VAL A 198 0.46 4.30 -10.98
C VAL A 198 1.25 3.15 -10.38
N ILE A 199 1.33 2.06 -11.12
CA ILE A 199 2.09 0.87 -10.77
C ILE A 199 3.31 0.78 -11.68
N ASP A 200 4.50 0.64 -11.10
CA ASP A 200 5.72 0.24 -11.80
C ASP A 200 5.73 -1.29 -11.93
N LEU A 201 5.69 -1.81 -13.14
CA LEU A 201 5.70 -3.24 -13.43
C LEU A 201 7.08 -3.90 -13.30
N GLY A 202 8.09 -3.12 -12.88
CA GLY A 202 9.49 -3.56 -12.72
C GLY A 202 10.30 -3.52 -14.01
N SER A 203 9.68 -3.80 -15.15
CA SER A 203 10.30 -3.74 -16.48
C SER A 203 9.27 -3.41 -17.55
N VAL A 204 9.74 -3.11 -18.77
CA VAL A 204 8.85 -2.87 -19.91
C VAL A 204 8.12 -4.18 -20.26
N GLN A 205 6.79 -4.14 -20.24
CA GLN A 205 5.90 -5.25 -20.56
C GLN A 205 5.03 -4.91 -21.77
N THR A 206 4.44 -5.95 -22.40
CA THR A 206 3.36 -5.80 -23.39
C THR A 206 2.07 -6.30 -22.77
N LEU A 207 1.11 -5.39 -22.58
CA LEU A 207 -0.17 -5.67 -21.93
C LEU A 207 -1.29 -5.78 -22.96
N ARG A 208 -2.21 -6.72 -22.74
CA ARG A 208 -3.45 -6.89 -23.50
C ARG A 208 -4.67 -6.36 -22.75
N GLY A 209 -4.52 -6.07 -21.46
CA GLY A 209 -5.61 -5.60 -20.60
C GLY A 209 -5.26 -5.62 -19.14
N ILE A 210 -6.27 -5.36 -18.32
CA ILE A 210 -6.20 -5.47 -16.88
C ILE A 210 -7.41 -6.25 -16.33
N GLU A 211 -7.26 -6.74 -15.11
CA GLU A 211 -8.36 -7.22 -14.29
C GLU A 211 -8.41 -6.37 -13.02
N TYR A 212 -9.59 -5.91 -12.68
CA TYR A 212 -9.89 -5.06 -11.53
C TYR A 212 -10.82 -5.78 -10.56
N LEU A 213 -10.49 -5.76 -9.29
CA LEU A 213 -11.36 -6.18 -8.20
C LEU A 213 -11.71 -4.97 -7.33
N PRO A 214 -12.99 -4.61 -7.25
CA PRO A 214 -13.44 -3.61 -6.27
C PRO A 214 -13.36 -4.20 -4.86
N ARG A 215 -13.49 -3.35 -3.86
CA ARG A 215 -13.56 -3.74 -2.45
C ARG A 215 -14.72 -4.72 -2.22
N ALA A 216 -14.46 -5.82 -1.49
CA ALA A 216 -15.37 -6.96 -1.35
C ALA A 216 -16.65 -6.66 -0.55
N GLU A 217 -16.63 -5.69 0.37
CA GLU A 217 -17.77 -5.36 1.21
C GLU A 217 -18.92 -4.78 0.38
N GLN A 218 -20.08 -5.40 0.48
CA GLN A 218 -21.29 -4.92 -0.21
C GLN A 218 -21.67 -3.52 0.30
N GLY A 219 -21.86 -2.57 -0.63
CA GLY A 219 -22.15 -1.17 -0.29
C GLY A 219 -20.95 -0.36 0.21
N ALA A 220 -19.73 -0.92 0.15
CA ALA A 220 -18.53 -0.17 0.48
C ALA A 220 -18.34 1.01 -0.47
N PRO A 221 -17.87 2.18 0.03
CA PRO A 221 -17.64 3.34 -0.81
C PRO A 221 -16.45 3.14 -1.74
N GLY A 222 -16.51 3.80 -2.91
CA GLY A 222 -15.37 3.93 -3.79
C GLY A 222 -15.25 2.88 -4.88
N SER A 223 -16.30 2.08 -5.16
CA SER A 223 -16.32 1.25 -6.36
C SER A 223 -16.26 2.15 -7.60
N ILE A 224 -15.19 1.98 -8.39
CA ILE A 224 -14.91 2.82 -9.56
C ILE A 224 -16.02 2.67 -10.59
N LYS A 225 -16.50 3.80 -11.13
CA LYS A 225 -17.40 3.83 -12.27
C LYS A 225 -16.62 4.19 -13.53
N ASP A 226 -16.24 5.45 -13.70
CA ASP A 226 -15.55 5.90 -14.91
C ASP A 226 -14.03 5.80 -14.75
N TYR A 227 -13.36 5.19 -15.74
CA TYR A 227 -11.92 4.99 -15.74
C TYR A 227 -11.24 5.39 -17.05
N ARG A 228 -9.95 5.71 -16.95
CA ARG A 228 -8.99 5.78 -18.06
C ARG A 228 -7.73 4.99 -17.70
N ILE A 229 -7.22 4.17 -18.61
CA ILE A 229 -6.04 3.31 -18.39
C ILE A 229 -4.95 3.70 -19.38
N PHE A 230 -3.76 3.92 -18.85
CA PHE A 230 -2.58 4.27 -19.63
C PHE A 230 -1.44 3.30 -19.35
N VAL A 231 -0.63 3.00 -20.36
CA VAL A 231 0.60 2.21 -20.26
C VAL A 231 1.72 2.99 -20.95
N TYR A 232 2.86 3.20 -20.27
CA TYR A 232 3.97 4.00 -20.82
C TYR A 232 5.33 3.64 -20.24
#